data_017288066ed658af65b95b9b5fe57ff9
#
_entry.id   017288066ed658af65b95b9b5fe57ff9
#
_cell.length_a   1.000
_cell.length_b   1.000
_cell.length_c   1.000
_cell.angle_alpha   90.00
_cell.angle_beta   90.00
_cell.angle_gamma   90.00
#
_symmetry.space_group_name_H-M   'P 1'
#
loop_
_entity.id
_entity.type
_entity.pdbx_description
1 polymer ?
#
loop_
_entity_poly.entity_id
_entity_poly.type
_entity_poly.pdbx_seq_one_letter_code
_entity_poly.pdbx_strand_id
1 'polypeptide(L)'
;MKYATLSNFIKGGYRNCDGQYIDVFSPLNGDVISKVPLSSADVVNEAVAGAKQAFPAWAERPIKERAQVFYRYRNLLEKHFEELAALISEENGKTIDESRAEISVSIEMAEFATSLPQLCVGEINEVSRGVACRSERHPLGVVASITPFNFPNMVPNWTVPNAITSGNTMILKPSEQVPLSGNRIAELLSDAGLPEGVFNVVHGGREAVESICDHPGIDAVSFVGSTKVAKIVYRRATANFKRVLCLGGAKNHLIVLPDANEEMTASNVAASMTGCAGQRCMAASAMVAVGNVDSIIDRLCEETKKIIPGENLGAVISKQAKERIEGYITEAEAEGASILVDGRSAKVRDKENGFYVGPTVIDHVTPEMKIAKEEVFGPVLAILRASTVDEALRIENSSVYGNAASVFTQSGGLANYVAERASAGMIGVNIGVPVPREPFSFGGWNESKFGSGDITGKSSIEFWTKLKKTTAKWNPEARTNWMS
;
A
#
# COMPACT_ATOMS: atom_id res chain seq x y z
N MET A 1 18.30 20.85 10.81
CA MET A 1 17.75 19.78 9.94
C MET A 1 18.82 18.70 9.82
N LYS A 2 18.44 17.45 9.91
CA LYS A 2 19.34 16.29 9.82
C LYS A 2 19.67 15.94 8.36
N TYR A 3 18.71 16.15 7.47
CA TYR A 3 18.84 15.89 6.03
C TYR A 3 18.77 17.22 5.25
N ALA A 4 19.38 17.22 4.06
CA ALA A 4 19.32 18.37 3.17
C ALA A 4 17.86 18.63 2.71
N THR A 5 17.58 19.86 2.29
CA THR A 5 16.33 20.18 1.60
C THR A 5 16.21 19.32 0.34
N LEU A 6 15.05 18.69 0.17
CA LEU A 6 14.81 17.77 -0.94
C LEU A 6 14.55 18.51 -2.25
N SER A 7 14.86 17.83 -3.33
CA SER A 7 14.56 18.23 -4.70
C SER A 7 13.84 17.10 -5.43
N ASN A 8 13.11 17.40 -6.48
CA ASN A 8 12.57 16.39 -7.38
C ASN A 8 13.72 15.63 -8.07
N PHE A 9 13.49 14.36 -8.39
CA PHE A 9 14.45 13.57 -9.16
C PHE A 9 13.89 13.30 -10.56
N ILE A 10 14.45 13.98 -11.56
CA ILE A 10 13.94 13.97 -12.94
C ILE A 10 15.09 13.75 -13.92
N LYS A 11 14.90 12.84 -14.87
CA LYS A 11 15.91 12.51 -15.91
C LYS A 11 17.29 12.14 -15.31
N GLY A 12 17.29 11.32 -14.26
CA GLY A 12 18.51 10.86 -13.63
C GLY A 12 19.24 11.86 -12.73
N GLY A 13 18.63 13.00 -12.42
CA GLY A 13 19.26 14.02 -11.57
C GLY A 13 18.28 14.83 -10.74
N TYR A 14 18.83 15.49 -9.72
CA TYR A 14 18.05 16.37 -8.86
C TYR A 14 17.71 17.69 -9.58
N ARG A 15 16.46 18.14 -9.40
CA ARG A 15 15.93 19.40 -9.92
C ARG A 15 15.38 20.23 -8.77
N ASN A 16 15.97 21.39 -8.57
CA ASN A 16 15.45 22.38 -7.63
C ASN A 16 14.09 22.88 -8.13
N CYS A 17 13.24 23.23 -7.21
CA CYS A 17 11.92 23.79 -7.49
C CYS A 17 11.90 25.24 -7.00
N ASP A 18 11.56 26.15 -7.89
CA ASP A 18 11.27 27.55 -7.51
C ASP A 18 9.84 27.62 -6.97
N GLY A 19 9.62 27.18 -5.75
CA GLY A 19 8.28 27.07 -5.19
C GLY A 19 8.25 27.08 -3.67
N GLN A 20 7.08 26.79 -3.13
CA GLN A 20 6.91 26.61 -1.70
C GLN A 20 7.51 25.29 -1.25
N TYR A 21 8.09 25.32 -0.05
CA TYR A 21 8.57 24.13 0.66
C TYR A 21 7.79 23.99 1.96
N ILE A 22 7.54 22.76 2.36
CA ILE A 22 6.99 22.46 3.68
C ILE A 22 8.02 21.68 4.50
N ASP A 23 7.92 21.81 5.81
CA ASP A 23 8.78 21.09 6.76
C ASP A 23 8.40 19.60 6.80
N VAL A 24 9.42 18.76 6.84
CA VAL A 24 9.29 17.31 7.09
C VAL A 24 9.70 17.06 8.54
N PHE A 25 8.79 16.47 9.30
CA PHE A 25 8.98 16.22 10.72
C PHE A 25 9.36 14.76 10.99
N SER A 26 10.18 14.54 12.01
CA SER A 26 10.27 13.24 12.63
C SER A 26 9.14 13.06 13.63
N PRO A 27 8.24 12.08 13.45
CA PRO A 27 7.18 11.83 14.42
C PRO A 27 7.70 11.38 15.80
N LEU A 28 8.94 10.87 15.85
CA LEU A 28 9.55 10.34 17.06
C LEU A 28 9.79 11.42 18.12
N ASN A 29 10.10 12.66 17.71
CA ASN A 29 10.45 13.76 18.62
C ASN A 29 9.87 15.11 18.21
N GLY A 30 9.18 15.18 17.06
CA GLY A 30 8.59 16.42 16.54
C GLY A 30 9.59 17.37 15.87
N ASP A 31 10.84 16.98 15.68
CA ASP A 31 11.86 17.82 15.06
C ASP A 31 11.67 17.94 13.55
N VAL A 32 12.02 19.10 12.99
CA VAL A 32 12.12 19.29 11.54
C VAL A 32 13.42 18.65 11.04
N ILE A 33 13.27 17.57 10.26
CA ILE A 33 14.40 16.79 9.74
C ILE A 33 14.82 17.18 8.33
N SER A 34 13.89 17.71 7.51
CA SER A 34 14.16 18.16 6.14
C SER A 34 13.09 19.16 5.70
N LYS A 35 13.14 19.56 4.42
CA LYS A 35 12.08 20.29 3.72
C LYS A 35 11.82 19.63 2.37
N VAL A 36 10.56 19.62 1.92
CA VAL A 36 10.12 19.03 0.66
C VAL A 36 9.41 20.07 -0.21
N PRO A 37 9.67 20.14 -1.54
CA PRO A 37 9.00 21.09 -2.40
C PRO A 37 7.54 20.71 -2.67
N LEU A 38 6.69 21.73 -2.80
CA LEU A 38 5.34 21.60 -3.36
C LEU A 38 5.39 21.94 -4.84
N SER A 39 5.64 20.94 -5.67
CA SER A 39 5.82 21.09 -7.10
C SER A 39 4.53 21.50 -7.82
N SER A 40 4.68 22.41 -8.79
CA SER A 40 3.62 22.85 -9.70
C SER A 40 3.37 21.86 -10.86
N ALA A 41 2.36 22.16 -11.66
CA ALA A 41 2.06 21.43 -12.90
C ALA A 41 3.25 21.40 -13.88
N ASP A 42 4.07 22.45 -13.93
CA ASP A 42 5.22 22.53 -14.86
C ASP A 42 6.28 21.48 -14.53
N VAL A 43 6.51 21.19 -13.25
CA VAL A 43 7.42 20.13 -12.82
C VAL A 43 6.90 18.75 -13.24
N VAL A 44 5.59 18.53 -13.12
CA VAL A 44 4.95 17.30 -13.63
C VAL A 44 5.12 17.20 -15.15
N ASN A 45 4.92 18.31 -15.89
CA ASN A 45 5.14 18.36 -17.34
C ASN A 45 6.59 18.00 -17.72
N GLU A 46 7.59 18.52 -16.98
CA GLU A 46 9.00 18.19 -17.21
C GLU A 46 9.29 16.70 -16.97
N ALA A 47 8.76 16.13 -15.86
CA ALA A 47 8.92 14.72 -15.56
C ALA A 47 8.28 13.82 -16.62
N VAL A 48 7.07 14.16 -17.09
CA VAL A 48 6.38 13.42 -18.16
C VAL A 48 7.15 13.53 -19.48
N ALA A 49 7.66 14.70 -19.82
CA ALA A 49 8.47 14.88 -21.03
C ALA A 49 9.73 14.01 -20.99
N GLY A 50 10.42 13.94 -19.84
CA GLY A 50 11.56 13.06 -19.63
C GLY A 50 11.21 11.58 -19.75
N ALA A 51 10.11 11.18 -19.12
CA ALA A 51 9.62 9.82 -19.17
C ALA A 51 9.22 9.39 -20.61
N LYS A 52 8.54 10.27 -21.35
CA LYS A 52 8.21 10.05 -22.77
C LYS A 52 9.44 9.89 -23.65
N GLN A 53 10.47 10.70 -23.41
CA GLN A 53 11.73 10.61 -24.16
C GLN A 53 12.45 9.28 -23.92
N ALA A 54 12.44 8.78 -22.68
CA ALA A 54 13.09 7.51 -22.30
C ALA A 54 12.29 6.26 -22.73
N PHE A 55 10.97 6.38 -22.89
CA PHE A 55 10.06 5.25 -23.07
C PHE A 55 10.40 4.36 -24.28
N PRO A 56 10.62 4.85 -25.52
CA PRO A 56 10.85 3.97 -26.68
C PRO A 56 12.04 3.05 -26.47
N ALA A 57 13.19 3.61 -26.12
CA ALA A 57 14.43 2.84 -25.92
C ALA A 57 14.32 1.86 -24.76
N TRP A 58 13.53 2.17 -23.71
CA TRP A 58 13.29 1.23 -22.61
C TRP A 58 12.31 0.12 -22.99
N ALA A 59 11.23 0.45 -23.66
CA ALA A 59 10.20 -0.50 -24.10
C ALA A 59 10.73 -1.53 -25.11
N GLU A 60 11.66 -1.13 -25.98
CA GLU A 60 12.29 -2.01 -26.98
C GLU A 60 13.26 -3.03 -26.39
N ARG A 61 13.80 -2.80 -25.17
CA ARG A 61 14.68 -3.77 -24.51
C ARG A 61 13.91 -5.06 -24.19
N PRO A 62 14.50 -6.25 -24.43
CA PRO A 62 13.89 -7.49 -23.98
C PRO A 62 13.59 -7.48 -22.49
N ILE A 63 12.47 -8.07 -22.08
CA ILE A 63 12.06 -8.10 -20.67
C ILE A 63 13.14 -8.72 -19.76
N LYS A 64 13.92 -9.68 -20.26
CA LYS A 64 15.07 -10.26 -19.56
C LYS A 64 16.14 -9.23 -19.21
N GLU A 65 16.40 -8.29 -20.09
CA GLU A 65 17.38 -7.22 -19.87
C GLU A 65 16.84 -6.18 -18.87
N ARG A 66 15.55 -5.86 -18.97
CA ARG A 66 14.90 -4.97 -18.00
C ARG A 66 14.92 -5.56 -16.60
N ALA A 67 14.67 -6.85 -16.46
CA ALA A 67 14.71 -7.57 -15.19
C ALA A 67 16.12 -7.56 -14.53
N GLN A 68 17.22 -7.44 -15.31
CA GLN A 68 18.57 -7.35 -14.75
C GLN A 68 18.78 -6.12 -13.86
N VAL A 69 18.06 -5.03 -14.12
CA VAL A 69 18.09 -3.86 -13.24
C VAL A 69 17.54 -4.24 -11.86
N PHE A 70 16.47 -5.01 -11.79
CA PHE A 70 15.83 -5.38 -10.53
C PHE A 70 16.58 -6.46 -9.75
N TYR A 71 17.38 -7.31 -10.40
CA TYR A 71 18.37 -8.15 -9.69
C TYR A 71 19.40 -7.27 -8.94
N ARG A 72 19.93 -6.24 -9.61
CA ARG A 72 20.89 -5.33 -8.97
C ARG A 72 20.23 -4.45 -7.90
N TYR A 73 19.02 -3.95 -8.18
CA TYR A 73 18.25 -3.15 -7.22
C TYR A 73 17.93 -3.94 -5.95
N ARG A 74 17.50 -5.20 -6.07
CA ARG A 74 17.30 -6.10 -4.94
C ARG A 74 18.56 -6.23 -4.07
N ASN A 75 19.71 -6.44 -4.70
CA ASN A 75 20.98 -6.52 -3.99
C ASN A 75 21.37 -5.21 -3.31
N LEU A 76 21.03 -4.06 -3.90
CA LEU A 76 21.24 -2.75 -3.28
C LEU A 76 20.30 -2.52 -2.09
N LEU A 77 19.04 -2.96 -2.16
CA LEU A 77 18.15 -2.92 -1.01
C LEU A 77 18.70 -3.75 0.17
N GLU A 78 19.24 -4.95 -0.10
CA GLU A 78 19.89 -5.77 0.92
C GLU A 78 21.14 -5.09 1.49
N LYS A 79 22.00 -4.55 0.62
CA LYS A 79 23.25 -3.86 1.02
C LYS A 79 22.97 -2.66 1.90
N HIS A 80 21.89 -1.91 1.64
CA HIS A 80 21.51 -0.70 2.36
C HIS A 80 20.39 -0.92 3.39
N PHE A 81 20.17 -2.18 3.80
CA PHE A 81 19.02 -2.59 4.62
C PHE A 81 18.86 -1.76 5.89
N GLU A 82 19.91 -1.65 6.70
CA GLU A 82 19.86 -0.92 7.98
C GLU A 82 19.76 0.61 7.78
N GLU A 83 20.43 1.15 6.77
CA GLU A 83 20.31 2.56 6.38
C GLU A 83 18.86 2.91 6.03
N LEU A 84 18.23 2.10 5.19
CA LEU A 84 16.85 2.28 4.76
C LEU A 84 15.87 2.11 5.92
N ALA A 85 16.09 1.13 6.79
CA ALA A 85 15.26 0.92 7.97
C ALA A 85 15.35 2.12 8.93
N ALA A 86 16.55 2.67 9.16
CA ALA A 86 16.74 3.86 9.99
C ALA A 86 16.06 5.09 9.38
N LEU A 87 16.15 5.27 8.05
CA LEU A 87 15.50 6.37 7.32
C LEU A 87 13.97 6.30 7.46
N ILE A 88 13.39 5.12 7.28
CA ILE A 88 11.95 4.90 7.44
C ILE A 88 11.52 5.20 8.87
N SER A 89 12.23 4.66 9.87
CA SER A 89 11.90 4.91 11.28
C SER A 89 11.89 6.41 11.59
N GLU A 90 12.84 7.16 11.06
CA GLU A 90 13.00 8.59 11.30
C GLU A 90 11.86 9.42 10.68
N GLU A 91 11.54 9.19 9.40
CA GLU A 91 10.53 10.01 8.71
C GLU A 91 9.08 9.56 8.96
N ASN A 92 8.86 8.27 9.33
CA ASN A 92 7.52 7.72 9.53
C ASN A 92 7.13 7.57 11.00
N GLY A 93 8.12 7.36 11.89
CA GLY A 93 7.88 7.18 13.32
C GLY A 93 7.64 5.74 13.77
N LYS A 94 7.63 4.73 12.88
CA LYS A 94 7.52 3.31 13.25
C LYS A 94 8.81 2.80 13.93
N THR A 95 8.71 1.69 14.63
CA THR A 95 9.88 1.07 15.27
C THR A 95 10.90 0.61 14.23
N ILE A 96 12.14 0.43 14.65
CA ILE A 96 13.20 -0.04 13.75
C ILE A 96 12.90 -1.45 13.21
N ASP A 97 12.30 -2.32 14.02
CA ASP A 97 11.98 -3.68 13.60
C ASP A 97 10.83 -3.70 12.58
N GLU A 98 9.84 -2.82 12.71
CA GLU A 98 8.80 -2.62 11.71
C GLU A 98 9.36 -2.03 10.41
N SER A 99 10.36 -1.15 10.51
CA SER A 99 11.06 -0.60 9.35
C SER A 99 11.89 -1.67 8.63
N ARG A 100 12.57 -2.55 9.37
CA ARG A 100 13.26 -3.73 8.82
C ARG A 100 12.30 -4.67 8.10
N ALA A 101 11.15 -4.96 8.71
CA ALA A 101 10.11 -5.77 8.09
C ALA A 101 9.59 -5.13 6.79
N GLU A 102 9.44 -3.82 6.74
CA GLU A 102 9.06 -3.09 5.51
C GLU A 102 10.08 -3.26 4.39
N ILE A 103 11.39 -3.13 4.68
CA ILE A 103 12.44 -3.33 3.68
C ILE A 103 12.50 -4.77 3.21
N SER A 104 12.29 -5.75 4.10
CA SER A 104 12.22 -7.17 3.71
C SER A 104 11.12 -7.40 2.65
N VAL A 105 9.94 -6.80 2.82
CA VAL A 105 8.87 -6.91 1.82
C VAL A 105 9.24 -6.15 0.53
N SER A 106 9.92 -5.00 0.61
CA SER A 106 10.41 -4.29 -0.59
C SER A 106 11.38 -5.14 -1.41
N ILE A 107 12.24 -5.92 -0.74
CA ILE A 107 13.15 -6.88 -1.38
C ILE A 107 12.36 -7.99 -2.09
N GLU A 108 11.32 -8.56 -1.44
CA GLU A 108 10.44 -9.55 -2.04
C GLU A 108 9.74 -9.01 -3.32
N MET A 109 9.30 -7.75 -3.30
CA MET A 109 8.68 -7.12 -4.48
C MET A 109 9.68 -6.96 -5.63
N ALA A 110 10.90 -6.53 -5.35
CA ALA A 110 11.96 -6.44 -6.35
C ALA A 110 12.33 -7.83 -6.90
N GLU A 111 12.35 -8.85 -6.05
CA GLU A 111 12.57 -10.26 -6.44
C GLU A 111 11.45 -10.78 -7.34
N PHE A 112 10.18 -10.52 -7.00
CA PHE A 112 9.05 -10.91 -7.85
C PHE A 112 9.16 -10.32 -9.26
N ALA A 113 9.58 -9.05 -9.39
CA ALA A 113 9.77 -8.42 -10.69
C ALA A 113 10.82 -9.13 -11.56
N THR A 114 11.80 -9.82 -10.95
CA THR A 114 12.78 -10.64 -11.71
C THR A 114 12.17 -11.89 -12.33
N SER A 115 11.00 -12.32 -11.86
CA SER A 115 10.26 -13.46 -12.42
C SER A 115 9.34 -13.08 -13.59
N LEU A 116 9.14 -11.78 -13.86
CA LEU A 116 8.26 -11.31 -14.93
C LEU A 116 8.62 -11.85 -16.34
N PRO A 117 9.89 -12.11 -16.67
CA PRO A 117 10.21 -12.79 -17.94
C PRO A 117 9.50 -14.13 -18.16
N GLN A 118 9.14 -14.83 -17.08
CA GLN A 118 8.38 -16.09 -17.16
C GLN A 118 6.87 -15.91 -16.96
N LEU A 119 6.44 -14.82 -16.36
CA LEU A 119 5.03 -14.56 -16.04
C LEU A 119 4.35 -13.64 -17.07
N CYS A 120 5.08 -12.68 -17.64
CA CYS A 120 4.58 -11.74 -18.64
C CYS A 120 4.65 -12.35 -20.06
N VAL A 121 4.02 -13.50 -20.22
CA VAL A 121 4.00 -14.26 -21.47
C VAL A 121 2.76 -13.95 -22.30
N GLY A 122 2.83 -14.29 -23.60
CA GLY A 122 1.70 -14.29 -24.52
C GLY A 122 1.21 -15.70 -24.80
N GLU A 123 0.22 -15.78 -25.67
CA GLU A 123 -0.39 -17.04 -26.13
C GLU A 123 -0.30 -17.13 -27.63
N ILE A 124 -0.22 -18.34 -28.16
CA ILE A 124 -0.34 -18.63 -29.59
C ILE A 124 -1.26 -19.84 -29.76
N ASN A 125 -2.20 -19.74 -30.70
CA ASN A 125 -3.12 -20.83 -31.00
C ASN A 125 -3.49 -20.83 -32.47
N GLU A 126 -3.61 -22.00 -33.09
CA GLU A 126 -4.21 -22.19 -34.42
C GLU A 126 -5.74 -22.21 -34.24
N VAL A 127 -6.41 -21.11 -34.57
CA VAL A 127 -7.87 -20.93 -34.37
C VAL A 127 -8.73 -21.51 -35.50
N SER A 128 -8.11 -21.74 -36.67
CA SER A 128 -8.69 -22.46 -37.78
C SER A 128 -7.56 -22.90 -38.72
N ARG A 129 -7.86 -23.82 -39.69
CA ARG A 129 -6.87 -24.37 -40.59
C ARG A 129 -6.07 -23.27 -41.33
N GLY A 130 -4.76 -23.20 -41.03
CA GLY A 130 -3.84 -22.23 -41.58
C GLY A 130 -4.00 -20.79 -41.04
N VAL A 131 -4.77 -20.60 -39.95
CA VAL A 131 -4.91 -19.30 -39.26
C VAL A 131 -4.42 -19.42 -37.84
N ALA A 132 -3.33 -18.71 -37.53
CA ALA A 132 -2.80 -18.60 -36.18
C ALA A 132 -3.12 -17.25 -35.56
N CYS A 133 -3.56 -17.25 -34.30
CA CYS A 133 -3.65 -16.07 -33.47
C CYS A 133 -2.56 -16.10 -32.40
N ARG A 134 -1.94 -14.95 -32.16
CA ARG A 134 -1.04 -14.75 -31.03
C ARG A 134 -1.43 -13.50 -30.25
N SER A 135 -1.26 -13.52 -28.94
CA SER A 135 -1.36 -12.37 -28.09
C SER A 135 0.00 -12.07 -27.45
N GLU A 136 0.33 -10.79 -27.34
CA GLU A 136 1.59 -10.32 -26.76
C GLU A 136 1.33 -9.17 -25.81
N ARG A 137 2.00 -9.15 -24.65
CA ARG A 137 1.91 -8.06 -23.70
C ARG A 137 2.88 -6.94 -24.08
N HIS A 138 2.36 -5.72 -24.14
CA HIS A 138 3.11 -4.51 -24.40
C HIS A 138 2.95 -3.51 -23.24
N PRO A 139 3.97 -2.68 -22.96
CA PRO A 139 3.84 -1.60 -21.96
C PRO A 139 2.76 -0.60 -22.37
N LEU A 140 2.21 0.08 -21.39
CA LEU A 140 1.22 1.15 -21.62
C LEU A 140 1.86 2.40 -22.19
N GLY A 141 2.97 2.86 -21.57
CA GLY A 141 3.64 4.12 -21.87
C GLY A 141 4.25 4.74 -20.62
N VAL A 142 3.90 6.00 -20.34
CA VAL A 142 4.23 6.68 -19.10
C VAL A 142 3.14 6.40 -18.07
N VAL A 143 3.54 5.92 -16.90
CA VAL A 143 2.61 5.61 -15.82
C VAL A 143 2.98 6.38 -14.55
N ALA A 144 2.04 6.53 -13.63
CA ALA A 144 2.28 7.21 -12.37
C ALA A 144 1.81 6.38 -11.17
N SER A 145 2.52 6.51 -10.04
CA SER A 145 2.15 5.97 -8.75
C SER A 145 2.13 7.06 -7.70
N ILE A 146 1.02 7.19 -7.00
CA ILE A 146 0.82 8.14 -5.89
C ILE A 146 0.72 7.31 -4.62
N THR A 147 1.69 7.46 -3.71
CA THR A 147 1.85 6.57 -2.57
C THR A 147 1.62 7.26 -1.23
N PRO A 148 1.14 6.52 -0.21
CA PRO A 148 0.81 7.05 1.11
C PRO A 148 2.06 7.20 2.00
N PHE A 149 1.84 7.68 3.23
CA PHE A 149 2.91 7.88 4.19
C PHE A 149 3.27 6.64 5.02
N ASN A 150 2.34 5.69 5.19
CA ASN A 150 2.48 4.63 6.20
C ASN A 150 3.50 3.54 5.86
N PHE A 151 3.85 3.39 4.58
CA PHE A 151 4.91 2.50 4.11
C PHE A 151 5.69 3.19 2.98
N PRO A 152 6.62 4.10 3.35
CA PRO A 152 7.29 4.99 2.40
C PRO A 152 8.24 4.28 1.42
N ASN A 153 8.65 3.07 1.71
CA ASN A 153 9.48 2.24 0.84
C ASN A 153 8.68 1.09 0.21
N MET A 154 7.90 0.36 1.00
CA MET A 154 7.19 -0.83 0.52
C MET A 154 6.12 -0.51 -0.52
N VAL A 155 5.27 0.49 -0.30
CA VAL A 155 4.18 0.80 -1.25
C VAL A 155 4.69 1.31 -2.60
N PRO A 156 5.71 2.17 -2.70
CA PRO A 156 6.39 2.40 -3.97
C PRO A 156 6.87 1.12 -4.64
N ASN A 157 7.47 0.19 -3.88
CA ASN A 157 7.96 -1.08 -4.42
C ASN A 157 6.85 -2.08 -4.82
N TRP A 158 5.59 -1.88 -4.42
CA TRP A 158 4.47 -2.63 -5.00
C TRP A 158 4.29 -2.37 -6.49
N THR A 159 4.62 -1.16 -6.94
CA THR A 159 4.33 -0.71 -8.31
C THR A 159 5.56 -0.53 -9.17
N VAL A 160 6.62 0.08 -8.64
CA VAL A 160 7.82 0.47 -9.38
C VAL A 160 8.49 -0.73 -10.08
N PRO A 161 8.81 -1.85 -9.39
CA PRO A 161 9.48 -2.98 -10.03
C PRO A 161 8.64 -3.59 -11.15
N ASN A 162 7.36 -3.83 -10.91
CA ASN A 162 6.47 -4.49 -11.88
C ASN A 162 6.18 -3.60 -13.09
N ALA A 163 5.88 -2.32 -12.88
CA ALA A 163 5.60 -1.38 -13.97
C ALA A 163 6.82 -1.18 -14.88
N ILE A 164 8.01 -0.98 -14.29
CA ILE A 164 9.24 -0.71 -15.04
C ILE A 164 9.74 -1.98 -15.75
N THR A 165 9.71 -3.15 -15.09
CA THR A 165 10.08 -4.42 -15.74
C THR A 165 9.14 -4.75 -16.89
N SER A 166 7.84 -4.40 -16.79
CA SER A 166 6.89 -4.53 -17.89
C SER A 166 7.17 -3.61 -19.07
N GLY A 167 8.11 -2.65 -18.95
CA GLY A 167 8.57 -1.77 -20.02
C GLY A 167 8.00 -0.35 -20.00
N ASN A 168 7.29 0.03 -18.95
CA ASN A 168 6.81 1.39 -18.76
C ASN A 168 7.91 2.31 -18.23
N THR A 169 7.74 3.61 -18.43
CA THR A 169 8.44 4.65 -17.66
C THR A 169 7.51 5.20 -16.59
N MET A 170 8.06 5.64 -15.46
CA MET A 170 7.24 5.89 -14.28
C MET A 170 7.55 7.21 -13.58
N ILE A 171 6.49 7.84 -13.06
CA ILE A 171 6.54 8.98 -12.16
C ILE A 171 6.01 8.51 -10.81
N LEU A 172 6.85 8.59 -9.77
CA LEU A 172 6.46 8.39 -8.39
C LEU A 172 6.15 9.73 -7.73
N LYS A 173 4.98 9.85 -7.13
CA LYS A 173 4.64 10.94 -6.21
C LYS A 173 4.52 10.37 -4.81
N PRO A 174 5.59 10.42 -3.97
CA PRO A 174 5.52 9.98 -2.58
C PRO A 174 4.70 10.95 -1.74
N SER A 175 4.27 10.51 -0.55
CA SER A 175 3.66 11.43 0.41
C SER A 175 4.64 12.53 0.82
N GLU A 176 4.16 13.76 0.92
CA GLU A 176 4.92 14.89 1.38
C GLU A 176 5.34 14.80 2.85
N GLN A 177 4.73 13.90 3.61
CA GLN A 177 5.07 13.65 5.02
C GLN A 177 6.31 12.74 5.18
N VAL A 178 6.59 11.89 4.16
CA VAL A 178 7.68 10.89 4.19
C VAL A 178 8.41 10.86 2.83
N PRO A 179 9.00 11.96 2.41
CA PRO A 179 9.53 12.10 1.05
C PRO A 179 10.94 11.53 0.86
N LEU A 180 11.69 11.30 1.95
CA LEU A 180 13.09 10.90 1.91
C LEU A 180 13.29 9.53 1.26
N SER A 181 12.46 8.56 1.63
CA SER A 181 12.50 7.21 1.04
C SER A 181 12.27 7.21 -0.47
N GLY A 182 11.41 8.10 -0.98
CA GLY A 182 11.15 8.22 -2.42
C GLY A 182 12.40 8.61 -3.22
N ASN A 183 13.17 9.57 -2.74
CA ASN A 183 14.45 9.96 -3.37
C ASN A 183 15.49 8.86 -3.24
N ARG A 184 15.55 8.17 -2.09
CA ARG A 184 16.51 7.07 -1.91
C ARG A 184 16.23 5.90 -2.85
N ILE A 185 14.97 5.59 -3.12
CA ILE A 185 14.58 4.61 -4.15
C ILE A 185 15.11 5.04 -5.53
N ALA A 186 15.01 6.31 -5.90
CA ALA A 186 15.50 6.82 -7.19
C ALA A 186 17.03 6.68 -7.32
N GLU A 187 17.78 7.01 -6.27
CA GLU A 187 19.22 6.83 -6.23
C GLU A 187 19.62 5.34 -6.41
N LEU A 188 18.99 4.44 -5.64
CA LEU A 188 19.27 3.01 -5.74
C LEU A 188 18.91 2.41 -7.10
N LEU A 189 17.84 2.89 -7.74
CA LEU A 189 17.51 2.49 -9.11
C LEU A 189 18.53 2.98 -10.12
N SER A 190 19.04 4.21 -9.96
CA SER A 190 20.14 4.75 -10.79
C SER A 190 21.42 3.94 -10.59
N ASP A 191 21.79 3.61 -9.36
CA ASP A 191 22.94 2.76 -9.03
C ASP A 191 22.77 1.33 -9.59
N ALA A 192 21.53 0.84 -9.69
CA ALA A 192 21.21 -0.43 -10.33
C ALA A 192 21.33 -0.38 -11.87
N GLY A 193 21.63 0.79 -12.44
CA GLY A 193 21.80 1.01 -13.88
C GLY A 193 20.48 1.18 -14.63
N LEU A 194 19.45 1.71 -13.97
CA LEU A 194 18.23 2.13 -14.64
C LEU A 194 18.53 3.38 -15.51
N PRO A 195 18.16 3.41 -16.80
CA PRO A 195 18.43 4.56 -17.64
C PRO A 195 17.70 5.84 -17.17
N GLU A 196 18.33 6.98 -17.41
CA GLU A 196 17.77 8.28 -17.09
C GLU A 196 16.38 8.48 -17.70
N GLY A 197 15.47 9.08 -16.92
CA GLY A 197 14.09 9.33 -17.34
C GLY A 197 13.13 8.14 -17.25
N VAL A 198 13.62 6.90 -17.10
CA VAL A 198 12.75 5.72 -16.92
C VAL A 198 12.00 5.80 -15.59
N PHE A 199 12.63 6.31 -14.54
CA PHE A 199 12.01 6.57 -13.25
C PHE A 199 12.24 8.02 -12.82
N ASN A 200 11.18 8.67 -12.34
CA ASN A 200 11.20 10.06 -11.89
C ASN A 200 10.44 10.19 -10.58
N VAL A 201 10.88 11.06 -9.68
CA VAL A 201 10.19 11.39 -8.43
C VAL A 201 9.78 12.84 -8.46
N VAL A 202 8.49 13.09 -8.31
CA VAL A 202 7.90 14.43 -8.20
C VAL A 202 7.25 14.58 -6.84
N HIS A 203 7.82 15.43 -6.02
CA HIS A 203 7.24 15.80 -4.73
C HIS A 203 6.11 16.81 -4.93
N GLY A 204 5.18 16.86 -4.00
CA GLY A 204 4.10 17.84 -4.06
C GLY A 204 2.85 17.40 -3.34
N GLY A 205 1.96 18.34 -3.14
CA GLY A 205 0.65 18.15 -2.54
C GLY A 205 -0.44 17.94 -3.61
N ARG A 206 -1.58 18.57 -3.36
CA ARG A 206 -2.79 18.44 -4.19
C ARG A 206 -2.55 18.80 -5.66
N GLU A 207 -1.85 19.91 -5.95
CA GLU A 207 -1.61 20.36 -7.32
C GLU A 207 -0.86 19.31 -8.15
N ALA A 208 0.19 18.72 -7.61
CA ALA A 208 0.93 17.64 -8.28
C ALA A 208 0.05 16.41 -8.56
N VAL A 209 -0.81 16.01 -7.60
CA VAL A 209 -1.76 14.90 -7.77
C VAL A 209 -2.76 15.21 -8.88
N GLU A 210 -3.35 16.40 -8.88
CA GLU A 210 -4.31 16.82 -9.89
C GLU A 210 -3.66 16.90 -11.28
N SER A 211 -2.45 17.45 -11.36
CA SER A 211 -1.68 17.52 -12.61
C SER A 211 -1.36 16.13 -13.18
N ILE A 212 -0.98 15.16 -12.34
CA ILE A 212 -0.78 13.76 -12.74
C ILE A 212 -2.07 13.17 -13.31
N CYS A 213 -3.22 13.40 -12.65
CA CYS A 213 -4.51 12.89 -13.11
C CYS A 213 -4.94 13.50 -14.45
N ASP A 214 -4.61 14.76 -14.69
CA ASP A 214 -5.06 15.49 -15.89
C ASP A 214 -4.09 15.37 -17.07
N HIS A 215 -2.80 15.13 -16.82
CA HIS A 215 -1.77 15.21 -17.85
C HIS A 215 -2.00 14.21 -19.00
N PRO A 216 -2.20 14.64 -20.25
CA PRO A 216 -2.56 13.75 -21.37
C PRO A 216 -1.46 12.75 -21.77
N GLY A 217 -0.27 12.91 -21.24
CA GLY A 217 0.87 12.05 -21.51
C GLY A 217 1.09 10.95 -20.48
N ILE A 218 0.19 10.77 -19.53
CA ILE A 218 0.19 9.66 -18.55
C ILE A 218 -0.93 8.70 -18.92
N ASP A 219 -0.59 7.42 -19.11
CA ASP A 219 -1.50 6.37 -19.58
C ASP A 219 -2.21 5.64 -18.43
N ALA A 220 -1.55 5.52 -17.28
CA ALA A 220 -2.14 4.86 -16.11
C ALA A 220 -1.70 5.52 -14.80
N VAL A 221 -2.59 5.46 -13.79
CA VAL A 221 -2.35 5.97 -12.44
C VAL A 221 -2.71 4.90 -11.42
N SER A 222 -1.78 4.60 -10.53
CA SER A 222 -2.07 3.88 -9.28
C SER A 222 -2.06 4.85 -8.10
N PHE A 223 -2.94 4.63 -7.17
CA PHE A 223 -3.06 5.42 -5.95
C PHE A 223 -3.29 4.51 -4.74
N VAL A 224 -2.63 4.82 -3.64
CA VAL A 224 -2.92 4.23 -2.34
C VAL A 224 -3.04 5.36 -1.31
N GLY A 225 -4.14 5.40 -0.55
CA GLY A 225 -4.36 6.43 0.46
C GLY A 225 -5.80 6.42 1.01
N SER A 226 -6.29 7.54 1.52
CA SER A 226 -7.64 7.61 2.07
C SER A 226 -8.72 7.45 0.99
N THR A 227 -9.85 6.84 1.33
CA THR A 227 -10.98 6.63 0.41
C THR A 227 -11.49 7.94 -0.21
N LYS A 228 -11.50 9.02 0.57
CA LYS A 228 -11.91 10.36 0.06
C LYS A 228 -11.02 10.79 -1.12
N VAL A 229 -9.71 10.66 -0.99
CA VAL A 229 -8.75 11.03 -2.04
C VAL A 229 -8.76 9.99 -3.17
N ALA A 230 -8.89 8.69 -2.86
CA ALA A 230 -9.03 7.62 -3.85
C ALA A 230 -10.19 7.88 -4.82
N LYS A 231 -11.35 8.27 -4.30
CA LYS A 231 -12.53 8.66 -5.12
C LYS A 231 -12.25 9.85 -6.03
N ILE A 232 -11.51 10.85 -5.55
CA ILE A 232 -11.15 12.05 -6.33
C ILE A 232 -10.19 11.66 -7.45
N VAL A 233 -9.10 10.94 -7.13
CA VAL A 233 -8.10 10.48 -8.09
C VAL A 233 -8.74 9.60 -9.16
N TYR A 234 -9.55 8.62 -8.73
CA TYR A 234 -10.25 7.72 -9.64
C TYR A 234 -11.15 8.47 -10.63
N ARG A 235 -12.03 9.34 -10.13
CA ARG A 235 -12.93 10.13 -10.99
C ARG A 235 -12.18 11.03 -11.94
N ARG A 236 -11.14 11.73 -11.45
CA ARG A 236 -10.40 12.71 -12.24
C ARG A 236 -9.56 12.04 -13.34
N ALA A 237 -8.84 10.97 -12.98
CA ALA A 237 -7.99 10.29 -13.94
C ALA A 237 -8.81 9.48 -14.98
N THR A 238 -9.93 8.85 -14.59
CA THR A 238 -10.83 8.17 -15.55
C THR A 238 -11.56 9.15 -16.47
N ALA A 239 -11.89 10.37 -16.00
CA ALA A 239 -12.42 11.43 -16.87
C ALA A 239 -11.44 11.83 -17.98
N ASN A 240 -10.13 11.61 -17.76
CA ASN A 240 -9.07 11.78 -18.75
C ASN A 240 -8.68 10.46 -19.45
N PHE A 241 -9.56 9.47 -19.45
CA PHE A 241 -9.42 8.16 -20.12
C PHE A 241 -8.20 7.34 -19.71
N LYS A 242 -7.63 7.58 -18.54
CA LYS A 242 -6.50 6.80 -18.01
C LYS A 242 -6.96 5.46 -17.44
N ARG A 243 -6.06 4.47 -17.46
CA ARG A 243 -6.22 3.28 -16.64
C ARG A 243 -5.95 3.64 -15.18
N VAL A 244 -6.85 3.28 -14.26
CA VAL A 244 -6.75 3.71 -12.87
C VAL A 244 -7.00 2.54 -11.93
N LEU A 245 -6.17 2.45 -10.90
CA LEU A 245 -6.36 1.58 -9.75
C LEU A 245 -6.08 2.38 -8.49
N CYS A 246 -7.12 2.58 -7.66
CA CYS A 246 -7.01 3.29 -6.40
C CYS A 246 -7.37 2.35 -5.25
N LEU A 247 -6.46 2.20 -4.29
CA LEU A 247 -6.73 1.55 -3.01
C LEU A 247 -7.05 2.62 -1.97
N GLY A 248 -8.21 2.45 -1.34
CA GLY A 248 -8.76 3.35 -0.34
C GLY A 248 -8.48 2.90 1.09
N GLY A 249 -9.26 3.45 2.04
CA GLY A 249 -9.24 3.09 3.44
C GLY A 249 -9.84 1.71 3.72
N ALA A 250 -9.85 1.34 4.99
CA ALA A 250 -10.32 0.05 5.45
C ALA A 250 -10.99 0.15 6.84
N LYS A 251 -11.88 -0.79 7.14
CA LYS A 251 -12.37 -1.09 8.48
C LYS A 251 -12.37 -2.60 8.66
N ASN A 252 -11.19 -3.15 8.95
CA ASN A 252 -11.04 -4.60 9.01
C ASN A 252 -11.65 -5.17 10.27
N HIS A 253 -12.50 -6.17 10.11
CA HIS A 253 -13.16 -6.87 11.19
C HIS A 253 -12.50 -8.22 11.47
N LEU A 254 -12.23 -8.49 12.74
CA LEU A 254 -11.79 -9.79 13.23
C LEU A 254 -12.94 -10.45 13.97
N ILE A 255 -13.52 -11.51 13.41
CA ILE A 255 -14.60 -12.28 14.03
C ILE A 255 -13.98 -13.32 14.93
N VAL A 256 -14.24 -13.23 16.24
CA VAL A 256 -13.68 -14.12 17.25
C VAL A 256 -14.79 -15.00 17.82
N LEU A 257 -14.63 -16.33 17.67
CA LEU A 257 -15.59 -17.32 18.12
C LEU A 257 -15.20 -17.92 19.48
N PRO A 258 -16.14 -18.47 20.26
CA PRO A 258 -15.88 -18.99 21.60
C PRO A 258 -14.88 -20.17 21.66
N ASP A 259 -14.70 -20.88 20.54
CA ASP A 259 -13.75 -21.98 20.40
C ASP A 259 -12.35 -21.55 19.95
N ALA A 260 -12.12 -20.25 19.74
CA ALA A 260 -10.81 -19.73 19.33
C ALA A 260 -9.75 -19.99 20.43
N ASN A 261 -8.50 -20.22 19.99
CA ASN A 261 -7.40 -20.34 20.93
C ASN A 261 -7.11 -18.97 21.58
N GLU A 262 -7.28 -18.87 22.88
CA GLU A 262 -7.23 -17.62 23.64
C GLU A 262 -5.88 -16.88 23.49
N GLU A 263 -4.77 -17.60 23.72
CA GLU A 263 -3.42 -16.99 23.68
C GLU A 263 -3.05 -16.52 22.28
N MET A 264 -3.24 -17.37 21.29
CA MET A 264 -2.95 -17.05 19.89
C MET A 264 -3.83 -15.90 19.42
N THR A 265 -5.13 -15.91 19.74
CA THR A 265 -6.08 -14.87 19.31
C THR A 265 -5.73 -13.53 19.94
N ALA A 266 -5.54 -13.47 21.26
CA ALA A 266 -5.19 -12.24 21.96
C ALA A 266 -3.88 -11.62 21.44
N SER A 267 -2.84 -12.44 21.27
CA SER A 267 -1.55 -11.99 20.76
C SER A 267 -1.65 -11.48 19.31
N ASN A 268 -2.36 -12.20 18.42
CA ASN A 268 -2.55 -11.77 17.02
C ASN A 268 -3.37 -10.47 16.90
N VAL A 269 -4.44 -10.35 17.70
CA VAL A 269 -5.28 -9.13 17.68
C VAL A 269 -4.49 -7.93 18.20
N ALA A 270 -3.76 -8.08 19.33
CA ALA A 270 -2.92 -7.03 19.89
C ALA A 270 -1.83 -6.58 18.87
N ALA A 271 -1.11 -7.51 18.27
CA ALA A 271 -0.10 -7.21 17.26
C ALA A 271 -0.69 -6.60 15.99
N SER A 272 -1.89 -7.02 15.58
CA SER A 272 -2.57 -6.47 14.41
C SER A 272 -3.00 -5.02 14.61
N MET A 273 -3.63 -4.71 15.76
CA MET A 273 -4.15 -3.36 16.04
C MET A 273 -3.05 -2.32 16.29
N THR A 274 -1.87 -2.76 16.77
CA THR A 274 -0.79 -1.84 17.18
C THR A 274 0.33 -1.70 16.16
N GLY A 275 0.49 -2.66 15.26
CA GLY A 275 1.56 -2.62 14.27
C GLY A 275 1.57 -1.33 13.46
N CYS A 276 2.75 -0.70 13.35
CA CYS A 276 2.96 0.65 12.79
C CYS A 276 2.05 1.71 13.46
N ALA A 277 1.88 1.61 14.77
CA ALA A 277 0.95 2.43 15.56
C ALA A 277 -0.48 2.41 14.99
N GLY A 278 -0.96 1.25 14.50
CA GLY A 278 -2.28 1.08 13.87
C GLY A 278 -2.43 1.72 12.50
N GLN A 279 -1.35 2.27 11.92
CA GLN A 279 -1.36 2.96 10.62
C GLN A 279 -1.12 1.99 9.45
N ARG A 280 -1.83 0.87 9.46
CA ARG A 280 -1.82 -0.14 8.40
C ARG A 280 -3.22 -0.27 7.79
N CYS A 281 -3.30 -0.33 6.47
CA CYS A 281 -4.56 -0.68 5.79
C CYS A 281 -5.09 -2.07 6.18
N MET A 282 -4.22 -2.96 6.69
CA MET A 282 -4.55 -4.32 7.12
C MET A 282 -4.68 -4.46 8.64
N ALA A 283 -4.52 -3.37 9.43
CA ALA A 283 -4.64 -3.44 10.89
C ALA A 283 -6.04 -3.85 11.34
N ALA A 284 -6.11 -4.59 12.45
CA ALA A 284 -7.36 -4.82 13.15
C ALA A 284 -7.95 -3.49 13.61
N SER A 285 -9.13 -3.16 13.12
CA SER A 285 -9.85 -1.91 13.42
C SER A 285 -11.09 -2.17 14.26
N ALA A 286 -11.69 -3.34 14.07
CA ALA A 286 -12.83 -3.82 14.82
C ALA A 286 -12.68 -5.31 15.13
N MET A 287 -13.11 -5.71 16.32
CA MET A 287 -13.27 -7.11 16.70
C MET A 287 -14.75 -7.38 16.90
N VAL A 288 -15.29 -8.40 16.25
CA VAL A 288 -16.65 -8.86 16.51
C VAL A 288 -16.59 -10.09 17.40
N ALA A 289 -16.93 -9.89 18.66
CA ALA A 289 -16.90 -10.89 19.72
C ALA A 289 -18.21 -11.71 19.70
N VAL A 290 -18.15 -12.96 19.29
CA VAL A 290 -19.34 -13.84 19.18
C VAL A 290 -19.54 -14.64 20.45
N GLY A 291 -20.74 -14.56 21.04
CA GLY A 291 -21.05 -15.27 22.28
C GLY A 291 -20.18 -14.85 23.44
N ASN A 292 -19.78 -15.82 24.29
CA ASN A 292 -18.91 -15.54 25.41
C ASN A 292 -17.43 -15.75 25.05
N VAL A 293 -16.71 -14.63 24.86
CA VAL A 293 -15.27 -14.56 24.60
C VAL A 293 -14.57 -13.61 25.59
N ASP A 294 -15.13 -13.42 26.78
CA ASP A 294 -14.61 -12.46 27.75
C ASP A 294 -13.19 -12.83 28.22
N SER A 295 -12.88 -14.13 28.37
CA SER A 295 -11.52 -14.58 28.70
C SER A 295 -10.50 -14.17 27.60
N ILE A 296 -10.89 -14.20 26.33
CA ILE A 296 -10.04 -13.74 25.23
C ILE A 296 -9.85 -12.22 25.28
N ILE A 297 -10.90 -11.46 25.62
CA ILE A 297 -10.82 -9.99 25.76
C ILE A 297 -9.95 -9.61 26.96
N ASP A 298 -10.09 -10.28 28.08
CA ASP A 298 -9.23 -10.06 29.26
C ASP A 298 -7.75 -10.31 28.89
N ARG A 299 -7.49 -11.43 28.22
CA ARG A 299 -6.14 -11.76 27.74
C ARG A 299 -5.62 -10.74 26.73
N LEU A 300 -6.47 -10.28 25.80
CA LEU A 300 -6.13 -9.21 24.86
C LEU A 300 -5.73 -7.91 25.58
N CYS A 301 -6.45 -7.53 26.62
CA CYS A 301 -6.12 -6.37 27.45
C CYS A 301 -4.76 -6.55 28.15
N GLU A 302 -4.45 -7.75 28.64
CA GLU A 302 -3.13 -8.06 29.22
C GLU A 302 -2.00 -7.93 28.19
N GLU A 303 -2.16 -8.50 26.99
CA GLU A 303 -1.18 -8.39 25.91
C GLU A 303 -1.02 -6.93 25.46
N THR A 304 -2.13 -6.19 25.35
CA THR A 304 -2.13 -4.77 24.96
C THR A 304 -1.36 -3.89 25.95
N LYS A 305 -1.46 -4.15 27.27
CA LYS A 305 -0.73 -3.41 28.30
C LYS A 305 0.79 -3.61 28.26
N LYS A 306 1.30 -4.65 27.59
CA LYS A 306 2.74 -4.89 27.38
C LYS A 306 3.31 -4.04 26.25
N ILE A 307 2.46 -3.37 25.50
CA ILE A 307 2.85 -2.55 24.34
C ILE A 307 3.06 -1.11 24.83
N ILE A 308 4.31 -0.68 24.80
CA ILE A 308 4.78 0.56 25.40
C ILE A 308 5.17 1.56 24.31
N PRO A 309 4.52 2.75 24.23
CA PRO A 309 4.90 3.80 23.32
C PRO A 309 6.37 4.22 23.46
N GLY A 310 7.06 4.31 22.32
CA GLY A 310 8.48 4.68 22.29
C GLY A 310 9.46 3.53 22.50
N GLU A 311 8.99 2.33 22.88
CA GLU A 311 9.78 1.10 23.00
C GLU A 311 9.40 0.13 21.85
N ASN A 312 8.24 -0.51 21.97
CA ASN A 312 7.73 -1.46 20.99
C ASN A 312 6.48 -0.98 20.24
N LEU A 313 6.08 0.28 20.45
CA LEU A 313 5.08 0.99 19.68
C LEU A 313 5.64 2.31 19.17
N GLY A 314 5.64 2.51 17.87
CA GLY A 314 6.09 3.73 17.23
C GLY A 314 5.15 4.93 17.43
N ALA A 315 5.53 6.08 16.86
CA ALA A 315 4.70 7.29 16.84
C ALA A 315 3.71 7.26 15.65
N VAL A 316 2.61 7.99 15.78
CA VAL A 316 1.74 8.29 14.63
C VAL A 316 2.33 9.45 13.84
N ILE A 317 1.98 9.54 12.55
CA ILE A 317 2.67 10.39 11.56
C ILE A 317 2.71 11.90 11.90
N SER A 318 1.73 12.43 12.63
CA SER A 318 1.64 13.85 12.89
C SER A 318 0.85 14.18 14.17
N LYS A 319 1.03 15.39 14.66
CA LYS A 319 0.24 15.93 15.78
C LYS A 319 -1.26 15.90 15.46
N GLN A 320 -1.65 16.26 14.25
CA GLN A 320 -3.05 16.22 13.81
C GLN A 320 -3.62 14.80 13.80
N ALA A 321 -2.80 13.80 13.41
CA ALA A 321 -3.20 12.39 13.48
C ALA A 321 -3.42 11.96 14.93
N LYS A 322 -2.51 12.34 15.85
CA LYS A 322 -2.66 12.09 17.29
C LYS A 322 -3.96 12.68 17.84
N GLU A 323 -4.19 13.97 17.62
CA GLU A 323 -5.39 14.67 18.10
C GLU A 323 -6.68 14.03 17.56
N ARG A 324 -6.68 13.64 16.28
CA ARG A 324 -7.81 12.96 15.64
C ARG A 324 -8.07 11.57 16.24
N ILE A 325 -7.03 10.78 16.49
CA ILE A 325 -7.15 9.43 17.08
C ILE A 325 -7.67 9.52 18.51
N GLU A 326 -7.10 10.40 19.33
CA GLU A 326 -7.56 10.63 20.71
C GLU A 326 -9.00 11.18 20.74
N GLY A 327 -9.39 11.97 19.73
CA GLY A 327 -10.76 12.43 19.55
C GLY A 327 -11.76 11.33 19.32
N TYR A 328 -11.43 10.31 18.48
CA TYR A 328 -12.28 9.13 18.27
C TYR A 328 -12.50 8.33 19.56
N ILE A 329 -11.46 8.18 20.38
CA ILE A 329 -11.57 7.46 21.67
C ILE A 329 -12.50 8.22 22.62
N THR A 330 -12.34 9.54 22.71
CA THR A 330 -13.17 10.40 23.57
C THR A 330 -14.64 10.43 23.11
N GLU A 331 -14.88 10.46 21.80
CA GLU A 331 -16.22 10.42 21.22
C GLU A 331 -16.91 9.08 21.51
N ALA A 332 -16.20 7.95 21.33
CA ALA A 332 -16.74 6.62 21.63
C ALA A 332 -17.11 6.46 23.13
N GLU A 333 -16.28 6.96 24.04
CA GLU A 333 -16.57 6.97 25.47
C GLU A 333 -17.82 7.81 25.79
N ALA A 334 -17.95 8.99 25.17
CA ALA A 334 -19.13 9.85 25.33
C ALA A 334 -20.41 9.24 24.74
N GLU A 335 -20.28 8.40 23.68
CA GLU A 335 -21.39 7.63 23.11
C GLU A 335 -21.78 6.41 23.95
N GLY A 336 -21.06 6.10 25.05
CA GLY A 336 -21.38 5.05 26.01
C GLY A 336 -20.56 3.75 25.86
N ALA A 337 -19.52 3.73 25.03
CA ALA A 337 -18.59 2.61 24.96
C ALA A 337 -17.69 2.54 26.21
N SER A 338 -17.18 1.35 26.52
CA SER A 338 -16.33 1.10 27.70
C SER A 338 -14.85 1.05 27.32
N ILE A 339 -14.03 1.94 27.86
CA ILE A 339 -12.59 1.93 27.63
C ILE A 339 -11.93 0.91 28.56
N LEU A 340 -11.46 -0.23 28.00
CA LEU A 340 -10.78 -1.28 28.77
C LEU A 340 -9.28 -1.00 28.93
N VAL A 341 -8.66 -0.45 27.89
CA VAL A 341 -7.28 0.05 27.91
C VAL A 341 -7.29 1.42 27.26
N ASP A 342 -6.77 2.44 27.94
CA ASP A 342 -6.75 3.82 27.47
C ASP A 342 -5.34 4.25 27.09
N GLY A 343 -5.13 4.56 25.84
CA GLY A 343 -3.86 5.00 25.28
C GLY A 343 -3.76 6.52 25.07
N ARG A 344 -4.79 7.31 25.45
CA ARG A 344 -4.78 8.77 25.35
C ARG A 344 -3.70 9.39 26.22
N SER A 345 -3.17 10.52 25.77
CA SER A 345 -2.15 11.30 26.50
C SER A 345 -0.86 10.53 26.81
N ALA A 346 -0.52 9.53 25.99
CA ALA A 346 0.73 8.78 26.14
C ALA A 346 1.94 9.73 26.09
N LYS A 347 2.87 9.56 27.03
CA LYS A 347 4.13 10.32 27.13
C LYS A 347 5.30 9.39 27.02
N VAL A 348 6.30 9.76 26.22
CA VAL A 348 7.56 9.05 26.09
C VAL A 348 8.67 9.94 26.64
N ARG A 349 9.45 9.38 27.57
CA ARG A 349 10.55 10.13 28.20
C ARG A 349 11.57 10.57 27.15
N ASP A 350 12.05 11.80 27.30
CA ASP A 350 13.01 12.45 26.39
C ASP A 350 12.50 12.63 24.94
N LYS A 351 11.16 12.47 24.73
CA LYS A 351 10.49 12.64 23.41
C LYS A 351 9.11 13.29 23.60
N GLU A 352 9.02 14.30 24.45
CA GLU A 352 7.76 14.94 24.84
C GLU A 352 7.01 15.60 23.67
N ASN A 353 7.73 16.00 22.61
CA ASN A 353 7.16 16.56 21.38
C ASN A 353 6.83 15.50 20.32
N GLY A 354 7.13 14.22 20.57
CA GLY A 354 6.79 13.12 19.68
C GLY A 354 5.28 12.85 19.62
N PHE A 355 4.83 12.27 18.54
CA PHE A 355 3.40 12.07 18.27
C PHE A 355 2.93 10.70 18.71
N TYR A 356 3.07 10.34 19.98
CA TYR A 356 2.72 9.02 20.49
C TYR A 356 1.26 8.96 20.94
N VAL A 357 0.60 7.85 20.60
CA VAL A 357 -0.70 7.41 21.11
C VAL A 357 -0.50 5.99 21.63
N GLY A 358 -0.94 5.71 22.83
CA GLY A 358 -0.89 4.36 23.40
C GLY A 358 -1.94 3.42 22.78
N PRO A 359 -1.78 2.12 22.95
CA PRO A 359 -2.77 1.17 22.48
C PRO A 359 -4.07 1.30 23.27
N THR A 360 -5.21 1.24 22.57
CA THR A 360 -6.53 1.45 23.15
C THR A 360 -7.48 0.32 22.77
N VAL A 361 -8.17 -0.25 23.77
CA VAL A 361 -9.20 -1.27 23.57
C VAL A 361 -10.52 -0.71 24.11
N ILE A 362 -11.53 -0.66 23.25
CA ILE A 362 -12.85 -0.10 23.54
C ILE A 362 -13.90 -1.20 23.34
N ASP A 363 -14.65 -1.52 24.38
CA ASP A 363 -15.71 -2.53 24.36
C ASP A 363 -17.11 -1.91 24.35
N HIS A 364 -18.12 -2.73 24.10
CA HIS A 364 -19.53 -2.32 23.98
C HIS A 364 -19.76 -1.23 22.91
N VAL A 365 -18.96 -1.26 21.86
CA VAL A 365 -19.17 -0.41 20.70
C VAL A 365 -20.38 -0.91 19.91
N THR A 366 -21.32 0.00 19.59
CA THR A 366 -22.48 -0.34 18.76
C THR A 366 -22.21 -0.02 17.27
N PRO A 367 -22.91 -0.69 16.34
CA PRO A 367 -22.73 -0.43 14.91
C PRO A 367 -23.06 1.01 14.49
N GLU A 368 -23.82 1.76 15.29
CA GLU A 368 -24.22 3.15 15.03
C GLU A 368 -23.12 4.14 15.36
N MET A 369 -22.24 3.82 16.30
CA MET A 369 -21.15 4.67 16.75
C MET A 369 -20.19 5.00 15.60
N LYS A 370 -19.67 6.20 15.60
CA LYS A 370 -18.75 6.68 14.56
C LYS A 370 -17.49 5.80 14.47
N ILE A 371 -16.94 5.40 15.61
CA ILE A 371 -15.74 4.55 15.67
C ILE A 371 -15.97 3.15 15.07
N ALA A 372 -17.20 2.64 15.00
CA ALA A 372 -17.53 1.38 14.33
C ALA A 372 -17.47 1.50 12.80
N LYS A 373 -17.76 2.69 12.25
CA LYS A 373 -17.94 2.93 10.81
C LYS A 373 -16.69 3.50 10.13
N GLU A 374 -15.98 4.39 10.82
CA GLU A 374 -14.88 5.13 10.23
C GLU A 374 -13.52 4.50 10.56
N GLU A 375 -12.56 4.66 9.65
CA GLU A 375 -11.18 4.24 9.82
C GLU A 375 -10.46 5.20 10.77
N VAL A 376 -10.07 4.73 11.97
CA VAL A 376 -9.33 5.53 12.95
C VAL A 376 -7.89 5.74 12.51
N PHE A 377 -7.26 4.75 11.91
CA PHE A 377 -5.86 4.75 11.48
C PHE A 377 -4.90 5.11 12.62
N GLY A 378 -5.05 4.39 13.72
CA GLY A 378 -4.31 4.52 14.97
C GLY A 378 -4.37 3.21 15.77
N PRO A 379 -3.64 3.07 16.88
CA PRO A 379 -3.57 1.83 17.67
C PRO A 379 -4.83 1.64 18.55
N VAL A 380 -6.00 1.56 17.90
CA VAL A 380 -7.32 1.54 18.54
C VAL A 380 -8.14 0.39 17.99
N LEU A 381 -8.64 -0.46 18.87
CA LEU A 381 -9.56 -1.55 18.57
C LEU A 381 -10.93 -1.28 19.15
N ALA A 382 -11.96 -1.33 18.32
CA ALA A 382 -13.36 -1.30 18.71
C ALA A 382 -13.92 -2.71 18.80
N ILE A 383 -14.51 -3.11 19.94
CA ILE A 383 -15.13 -4.43 20.15
C ILE A 383 -16.64 -4.28 20.06
N LEU A 384 -17.22 -4.97 19.09
CA LEU A 384 -18.65 -5.12 18.90
C LEU A 384 -19.06 -6.53 19.38
N ARG A 385 -20.19 -6.65 20.05
CA ARG A 385 -20.70 -7.93 20.56
C ARG A 385 -21.75 -8.48 19.61
N ALA A 386 -21.69 -9.79 19.35
CA ALA A 386 -22.67 -10.53 18.54
C ALA A 386 -23.05 -11.83 19.22
N SER A 387 -24.31 -12.25 19.07
CA SER A 387 -24.82 -13.51 19.67
C SER A 387 -24.54 -14.72 18.78
N THR A 388 -24.40 -14.52 17.48
CA THR A 388 -24.21 -15.57 16.48
C THR A 388 -23.19 -15.17 15.40
N VAL A 389 -22.68 -16.18 14.69
CA VAL A 389 -21.78 -15.96 13.52
C VAL A 389 -22.49 -15.17 12.44
N ASP A 390 -23.78 -15.40 12.20
CA ASP A 390 -24.57 -14.68 11.21
C ASP A 390 -24.75 -13.21 11.56
N GLU A 391 -24.89 -12.90 12.85
CA GLU A 391 -24.92 -11.52 13.32
C GLU A 391 -23.55 -10.84 13.13
N ALA A 392 -22.45 -11.54 13.44
CA ALA A 392 -21.12 -11.03 13.20
C ALA A 392 -20.84 -10.75 11.72
N LEU A 393 -21.30 -11.64 10.84
CA LEU A 393 -21.23 -11.43 9.39
C LEU A 393 -22.10 -10.25 8.93
N ARG A 394 -23.27 -10.03 9.52
CA ARG A 394 -24.09 -8.84 9.22
C ARG A 394 -23.36 -7.55 9.62
N ILE A 395 -22.69 -7.54 10.78
CA ILE A 395 -21.89 -6.38 11.22
C ILE A 395 -20.74 -6.13 10.23
N GLU A 396 -19.95 -7.14 9.89
CA GLU A 396 -18.84 -7.04 8.95
C GLU A 396 -19.32 -6.57 7.57
N ASN A 397 -20.34 -7.21 7.02
CA ASN A 397 -20.89 -6.93 5.69
C ASN A 397 -21.62 -5.56 5.60
N SER A 398 -21.97 -4.94 6.74
CA SER A 398 -22.54 -3.59 6.76
C SER A 398 -21.52 -2.49 6.49
N SER A 399 -20.24 -2.81 6.57
CA SER A 399 -19.15 -1.86 6.29
C SER A 399 -19.14 -1.45 4.82
N VAL A 400 -18.93 -0.15 4.57
CA VAL A 400 -18.68 0.35 3.21
C VAL A 400 -17.32 -0.11 2.67
N TYR A 401 -16.43 -0.56 3.53
CA TYR A 401 -15.11 -1.07 3.20
C TYR A 401 -15.14 -2.59 2.97
N GLY A 402 -14.13 -3.09 2.30
CA GLY A 402 -13.97 -4.52 2.04
C GLY A 402 -12.52 -4.88 1.75
N ASN A 403 -11.58 -4.32 2.54
CA ASN A 403 -10.18 -4.63 2.34
C ASN A 403 -9.84 -6.02 2.86
N ALA A 404 -10.02 -6.26 4.16
CA ALA A 404 -9.76 -7.54 4.79
C ALA A 404 -10.73 -7.85 5.92
N ALA A 405 -10.94 -9.15 6.18
CA ALA A 405 -11.57 -9.68 7.38
C ALA A 405 -10.81 -10.92 7.86
N SER A 406 -10.93 -11.24 9.15
CA SER A 406 -10.35 -12.46 9.70
C SER A 406 -11.35 -13.18 10.60
N VAL A 407 -11.19 -14.50 10.72
CA VAL A 407 -11.95 -15.32 11.66
C VAL A 407 -10.98 -16.11 12.54
N PHE A 408 -11.26 -16.13 13.83
CA PHE A 408 -10.53 -16.93 14.83
C PHE A 408 -11.46 -18.02 15.38
N THR A 409 -11.11 -19.27 15.11
CA THR A 409 -11.88 -20.48 15.50
C THR A 409 -11.02 -21.72 15.36
N GLN A 410 -11.33 -22.78 16.09
CA GLN A 410 -10.77 -24.11 15.89
C GLN A 410 -11.61 -24.97 14.93
N SER A 411 -12.76 -24.48 14.48
CA SER A 411 -13.66 -25.18 13.55
C SER A 411 -13.39 -24.82 12.10
N GLY A 412 -12.84 -25.74 11.31
CA GLY A 412 -12.66 -25.56 9.87
C GLY A 412 -13.97 -25.28 9.12
N GLY A 413 -15.10 -25.84 9.58
CA GLY A 413 -16.42 -25.58 9.01
C GLY A 413 -16.86 -24.13 9.21
N LEU A 414 -16.67 -23.58 10.41
CA LEU A 414 -17.01 -22.18 10.72
C LEU A 414 -16.03 -21.21 10.03
N ALA A 415 -14.74 -21.57 9.96
CA ALA A 415 -13.77 -20.78 9.22
C ALA A 415 -14.15 -20.62 7.75
N ASN A 416 -14.50 -21.73 7.08
CA ASN A 416 -14.95 -21.70 5.69
C ASN A 416 -16.29 -20.94 5.53
N TYR A 417 -17.22 -21.14 6.48
CA TYR A 417 -18.51 -20.44 6.46
C TYR A 417 -18.34 -18.92 6.46
N VAL A 418 -17.45 -18.42 7.32
CA VAL A 418 -17.13 -16.98 7.38
C VAL A 418 -16.38 -16.54 6.14
N ALA A 419 -15.35 -17.28 5.72
CA ALA A 419 -14.52 -16.92 4.56
C ALA A 419 -15.32 -16.79 3.25
N GLU A 420 -16.36 -17.62 3.06
CA GLU A 420 -17.22 -17.57 1.89
C GLU A 420 -18.22 -16.41 1.91
N ARG A 421 -18.54 -15.84 3.09
CA ARG A 421 -19.65 -14.88 3.28
C ARG A 421 -19.22 -13.49 3.68
N ALA A 422 -17.99 -13.32 4.16
CA ALA A 422 -17.45 -12.01 4.50
C ALA A 422 -17.25 -11.15 3.26
N SER A 423 -17.64 -9.86 3.34
CA SER A 423 -17.58 -8.90 2.22
C SER A 423 -16.21 -8.20 2.14
N ALA A 424 -15.14 -8.99 2.09
CA ALA A 424 -13.79 -8.48 1.99
C ALA A 424 -12.97 -9.23 0.93
N GLY A 425 -12.02 -8.53 0.31
CA GLY A 425 -11.19 -9.10 -0.75
C GLY A 425 -10.08 -10.03 -0.26
N MET A 426 -9.70 -9.92 1.03
CA MET A 426 -8.64 -10.72 1.65
C MET A 426 -9.15 -11.28 2.98
N ILE A 427 -9.12 -12.61 3.11
CA ILE A 427 -9.66 -13.28 4.30
C ILE A 427 -8.56 -14.03 5.02
N GLY A 428 -8.49 -13.84 6.35
CA GLY A 428 -7.60 -14.56 7.24
C GLY A 428 -8.35 -15.61 8.09
N VAL A 429 -7.71 -16.74 8.33
CA VAL A 429 -8.14 -17.73 9.30
C VAL A 429 -7.04 -17.87 10.35
N ASN A 430 -7.35 -17.53 11.59
CA ASN A 430 -6.41 -17.53 12.72
C ASN A 430 -5.14 -16.67 12.46
N ILE A 431 -5.32 -15.58 11.73
CA ILE A 431 -4.27 -14.58 11.46
C ILE A 431 -4.85 -13.18 11.53
N GLY A 432 -4.17 -12.27 12.23
CA GLY A 432 -4.64 -10.90 12.45
C GLY A 432 -4.38 -9.93 11.30
N VAL A 433 -3.45 -10.27 10.39
CA VAL A 433 -3.08 -9.43 9.22
C VAL A 433 -2.95 -10.34 7.99
N PRO A 434 -4.06 -10.60 7.27
CA PRO A 434 -4.09 -11.57 6.17
C PRO A 434 -3.55 -10.96 4.85
N VAL A 435 -2.30 -10.48 4.86
CA VAL A 435 -1.66 -9.95 3.65
C VAL A 435 -1.25 -11.11 2.72
N PRO A 436 -1.76 -11.17 1.48
CA PRO A 436 -1.28 -12.14 0.52
C PRO A 436 0.19 -11.87 0.17
N ARG A 437 0.93 -12.96 -0.08
CA ARG A 437 2.31 -12.89 -0.55
C ARG A 437 2.38 -13.26 -2.02
N GLU A 438 3.39 -12.74 -2.71
CA GLU A 438 3.62 -13.06 -4.10
C GLU A 438 3.66 -14.59 -4.36
N PRO A 439 3.04 -15.11 -5.40
CA PRO A 439 2.47 -14.40 -6.55
C PRO A 439 1.00 -13.98 -6.42
N PHE A 440 0.40 -14.05 -5.23
CA PHE A 440 -0.97 -13.61 -4.97
C PHE A 440 -1.03 -12.09 -4.87
N SER A 441 -2.14 -11.53 -5.36
CA SER A 441 -2.27 -10.09 -5.50
C SER A 441 -2.89 -9.45 -4.26
N PHE A 442 -2.40 -8.26 -3.91
CA PHE A 442 -3.01 -7.40 -2.91
C PHE A 442 -4.10 -6.53 -3.54
N GLY A 443 -5.29 -6.60 -3.01
CA GLY A 443 -6.45 -5.86 -3.51
C GLY A 443 -7.45 -5.56 -2.41
N GLY A 444 -8.71 -5.44 -2.77
CA GLY A 444 -9.83 -5.17 -1.86
C GLY A 444 -11.14 -5.15 -2.60
N TRP A 445 -12.24 -5.04 -1.86
CA TRP A 445 -13.60 -4.89 -2.39
C TRP A 445 -14.22 -3.57 -1.94
N ASN A 446 -15.42 -3.31 -2.39
CA ASN A 446 -16.24 -2.17 -1.97
C ASN A 446 -15.46 -0.83 -2.06
N GLU A 447 -15.64 0.09 -1.10
CA GLU A 447 -14.96 1.39 -1.09
C GLU A 447 -13.46 1.34 -0.69
N SER A 448 -12.92 0.14 -0.45
CA SER A 448 -11.48 -0.06 -0.28
C SER A 448 -10.73 -0.14 -1.62
N LYS A 449 -11.44 -0.28 -2.76
CA LYS A 449 -10.81 -0.32 -4.08
C LYS A 449 -11.69 0.29 -5.17
N PHE A 450 -11.07 1.06 -6.06
CA PHE A 450 -11.68 1.62 -7.27
C PHE A 450 -10.82 1.28 -8.48
N GLY A 451 -11.44 0.75 -9.52
CA GLY A 451 -10.76 0.25 -10.72
C GLY A 451 -10.67 -1.27 -10.77
N SER A 452 -10.08 -1.78 -11.84
CA SER A 452 -9.97 -3.21 -12.12
C SER A 452 -8.55 -3.72 -11.90
N GLY A 453 -8.43 -5.01 -11.52
CA GLY A 453 -7.16 -5.65 -11.17
C GLY A 453 -6.73 -5.35 -9.73
N ASP A 454 -5.53 -5.81 -9.37
CA ASP A 454 -4.93 -5.60 -8.06
C ASP A 454 -3.50 -5.06 -8.24
N ILE A 455 -2.94 -4.51 -7.15
CA ILE A 455 -1.74 -3.68 -7.27
C ILE A 455 -0.43 -4.48 -7.31
N THR A 456 -0.42 -5.69 -6.74
CA THR A 456 0.74 -6.59 -6.68
C THR A 456 0.47 -7.90 -7.42
N GLY A 457 1.39 -8.85 -7.36
CA GLY A 457 1.23 -10.20 -7.89
C GLY A 457 0.97 -10.27 -9.39
N LYS A 458 0.37 -11.37 -9.80
CA LYS A 458 0.06 -11.61 -11.22
C LYS A 458 -0.91 -10.59 -11.81
N SER A 459 -1.86 -10.07 -11.01
CA SER A 459 -2.84 -9.09 -11.49
C SER A 459 -2.20 -7.76 -11.86
N SER A 460 -1.08 -7.38 -11.21
CA SER A 460 -0.34 -6.16 -11.55
C SER A 460 0.23 -6.19 -12.97
N ILE A 461 0.55 -7.37 -13.51
CA ILE A 461 1.03 -7.53 -14.89
C ILE A 461 -0.06 -7.08 -15.87
N GLU A 462 -1.31 -7.44 -15.60
CA GLU A 462 -2.44 -7.01 -16.43
C GLU A 462 -2.68 -5.51 -16.32
N PHE A 463 -2.55 -4.95 -15.12
CA PHE A 463 -2.71 -3.53 -14.89
C PHE A 463 -1.63 -2.70 -15.64
N TRP A 464 -0.37 -3.14 -15.67
CA TRP A 464 0.74 -2.39 -16.27
C TRP A 464 0.99 -2.71 -17.76
N THR A 465 0.20 -3.60 -18.38
CA THR A 465 0.38 -3.99 -19.78
C THR A 465 -0.92 -3.92 -20.58
N LYS A 466 -0.79 -3.86 -21.90
CA LYS A 466 -1.89 -4.04 -22.87
C LYS A 466 -1.59 -5.19 -23.80
N LEU A 467 -2.62 -5.88 -24.26
CA LEU A 467 -2.49 -7.00 -25.19
C LEU A 467 -2.55 -6.51 -26.64
N LYS A 468 -1.54 -6.86 -27.43
CA LYS A 468 -1.58 -6.82 -28.89
C LYS A 468 -1.96 -8.21 -29.39
N LYS A 469 -2.91 -8.28 -30.30
CA LYS A 469 -3.37 -9.52 -30.93
C LYS A 469 -3.02 -9.47 -32.40
N THR A 470 -2.36 -10.53 -32.90
CA THR A 470 -1.99 -10.66 -34.31
C THR A 470 -2.61 -11.94 -34.84
N THR A 471 -3.43 -11.81 -35.88
CA THR A 471 -3.99 -12.95 -36.62
C THR A 471 -3.28 -13.08 -37.95
N ALA A 472 -2.69 -14.22 -38.21
CA ALA A 472 -1.94 -14.48 -39.44
C ALA A 472 -2.52 -15.67 -40.16
N LYS A 473 -2.70 -15.55 -41.49
CA LYS A 473 -3.07 -16.64 -42.40
C LYS A 473 -2.02 -16.73 -43.49
N TRP A 474 -1.38 -17.87 -43.55
CA TRP A 474 -0.40 -18.18 -44.59
C TRP A 474 -1.01 -19.08 -45.63
N ASN A 475 -0.74 -18.80 -46.92
CA ASN A 475 -1.16 -19.70 -47.99
C ASN A 475 -0.22 -20.93 -48.00
N PRO A 476 -0.70 -22.15 -47.70
CA PRO A 476 0.15 -23.33 -47.65
C PRO A 476 0.67 -23.73 -49.03
N GLU A 477 0.06 -23.21 -50.12
CA GLU A 477 0.45 -23.51 -51.51
C GLU A 477 1.43 -22.46 -52.09
N ALA A 478 1.72 -21.38 -51.35
CA ALA A 478 2.70 -20.39 -51.79
C ALA A 478 4.10 -20.99 -51.76
N ARG A 479 4.57 -21.50 -52.91
CA ARG A 479 5.96 -21.86 -53.13
C ARG A 479 6.78 -20.56 -53.17
N THR A 480 7.41 -20.20 -52.10
CA THR A 480 8.40 -19.12 -52.08
C THR A 480 9.66 -19.64 -52.77
N ASN A 481 9.97 -19.06 -53.91
CA ASN A 481 11.27 -19.26 -54.53
C ASN A 481 12.25 -18.37 -53.77
N TRP A 482 13.11 -18.94 -52.94
CA TRP A 482 14.09 -18.23 -52.10
C TRP A 482 15.14 -17.46 -52.89
N MET A 483 15.13 -17.58 -54.21
CA MET A 483 16.18 -17.08 -55.07
C MET A 483 15.66 -16.03 -56.06
N SER A 484 14.52 -15.38 -55.78
CA SER A 484 14.03 -14.23 -56.55
C SER A 484 14.12 -12.96 -55.77
#